data_15ece7098837d827e7e1372db87deceb
#
_entry.id   15ece7098837d827e7e1372db87deceb
#
_cell.length_a   1.000
_cell.length_b   1.000
_cell.length_c   1.000
_cell.angle_alpha   90.00
_cell.angle_beta   90.00
_cell.angle_gamma   90.00
#
_symmetry.space_group_name_H-M   'P 1'
#
loop_
_entity.id
_entity.type
_entity.pdbx_description
1 polymer ?
#
loop_
_entity_poly.entity_id
_entity_poly.type
_entity_poly.pdbx_seq_one_letter_code
_entity_poly.pdbx_strand_id
1 'polypeptide(L)'
;MIIAFISIESFLAFIFLVCAALSMPALFGFFKGANKTTRFPKTDARAHFAVIVPARDESRVIEANLRSVLSSDYPKDKRTVFIIVESETDKTVKIAQKYDDVRVFLRKDMTGVGKGYALDECLQSIFQSGENFDAFLVLDADNVIKKDFLEKMNEAFQDGVDLACGKRDNKDWNVSAVSAASGLTFTAINTLMNKPKTYLGKTILISGTGFFVRAERLKELGGWKFFSLTEDYEITTYADCQNWKTAYVEEAVYYDEQPIKLWQSIVQRSRWVKGFFTVRGKYAAMKRKARKNKQRRRKLTFKSGMPIIVLCIDLIAYMVCLFAFLFTSLFLRNGTVWWFVWRLIGLIGSVYAFIALLTVYLLFVERKTMDITPSMRVKAVLFHPLFLFTYVACAIRAIFMKNQWERIDHVINKDMHL
;
A
#
# COMPACT_ATOMS: atom_id res chain seq x y z
N MET A 1 -3.34 15.24 -42.67
CA MET A 1 -3.44 15.14 -41.17
C MET A 1 -3.81 13.74 -40.70
N ILE A 2 -4.96 13.17 -41.08
CA ILE A 2 -5.39 11.80 -40.67
C ILE A 2 -4.34 10.75 -41.08
N ILE A 3 -3.83 10.76 -42.31
CA ILE A 3 -2.80 9.80 -42.78
C ILE A 3 -1.54 9.88 -41.90
N ALA A 4 -1.06 11.09 -41.60
CA ALA A 4 0.09 11.29 -40.73
C ALA A 4 -0.16 10.74 -39.30
N PHE A 5 -1.37 10.93 -38.75
CA PHE A 5 -1.74 10.39 -37.47
C PHE A 5 -1.78 8.85 -37.51
N ILE A 6 -2.40 8.24 -38.52
CA ILE A 6 -2.46 6.78 -38.68
C ILE A 6 -1.04 6.19 -38.78
N SER A 7 -0.12 6.85 -39.50
CA SER A 7 1.27 6.40 -39.59
C SER A 7 1.98 6.43 -38.23
N ILE A 8 1.79 7.50 -37.45
CA ILE A 8 2.33 7.60 -36.08
C ILE A 8 1.68 6.56 -35.16
N GLU A 9 0.34 6.39 -35.23
CA GLU A 9 -0.38 5.41 -34.48
C GLU A 9 0.11 3.99 -34.77
N SER A 10 0.31 3.63 -36.03
CA SER A 10 0.84 2.33 -36.43
C SER A 10 2.26 2.09 -35.90
N PHE A 11 3.12 3.11 -35.91
CA PHE A 11 4.46 3.03 -35.35
C PHE A 11 4.43 2.84 -33.82
N LEU A 12 3.59 3.60 -33.09
CA LEU A 12 3.41 3.45 -31.64
C LEU A 12 2.82 2.06 -31.29
N ALA A 13 1.84 1.58 -32.07
CA ALA A 13 1.29 0.23 -31.89
C ALA A 13 2.35 -0.87 -32.10
N PHE A 14 3.25 -0.71 -33.07
CA PHE A 14 4.38 -1.61 -33.28
C PHE A 14 5.32 -1.62 -32.07
N ILE A 15 5.72 -0.44 -31.57
CA ILE A 15 6.54 -0.32 -30.34
C ILE A 15 5.84 -1.00 -29.16
N PHE A 16 4.53 -0.76 -29.00
CA PHE A 16 3.74 -1.37 -27.94
C PHE A 16 3.78 -2.90 -28.01
N LEU A 17 3.56 -3.47 -29.19
CA LEU A 17 3.58 -4.93 -29.39
C LEU A 17 4.95 -5.53 -29.10
N VAL A 18 6.03 -4.90 -29.57
CA VAL A 18 7.40 -5.34 -29.29
C VAL A 18 7.69 -5.30 -27.79
N CYS A 19 7.36 -4.20 -27.12
CA CYS A 19 7.58 -4.05 -25.68
C CYS A 19 6.70 -5.01 -24.86
N ALA A 20 5.46 -5.27 -25.29
CA ALA A 20 4.58 -6.26 -24.68
C ALA A 20 5.18 -7.67 -24.80
N ALA A 21 5.64 -8.07 -26.00
CA ALA A 21 6.30 -9.35 -26.21
C ALA A 21 7.56 -9.51 -25.34
N LEU A 22 8.41 -8.49 -25.27
CA LEU A 22 9.61 -8.47 -24.41
C LEU A 22 9.27 -8.49 -22.90
N SER A 23 8.06 -8.07 -22.53
CA SER A 23 7.57 -8.10 -21.15
C SER A 23 6.98 -9.45 -20.75
N MET A 24 6.62 -10.32 -21.71
CA MET A 24 5.92 -11.59 -21.45
C MET A 24 6.62 -12.49 -20.42
N PRO A 25 7.96 -12.70 -20.44
CA PRO A 25 8.62 -13.54 -19.45
C PRO A 25 8.52 -12.96 -18.02
N ALA A 26 8.59 -11.63 -17.89
CA ALA A 26 8.44 -10.96 -16.61
C ALA A 26 6.99 -11.02 -16.12
N LEU A 27 6.02 -10.83 -17.01
CA LEU A 27 4.59 -10.99 -16.73
C LEU A 27 4.25 -12.42 -16.33
N PHE A 28 4.79 -13.42 -17.04
CA PHE A 28 4.58 -14.83 -16.70
C PHE A 28 5.10 -15.16 -15.29
N GLY A 29 6.33 -14.72 -14.94
CA GLY A 29 6.87 -14.86 -13.60
C GLY A 29 6.00 -14.18 -12.54
N PHE A 30 5.42 -13.05 -12.88
CA PHE A 30 4.52 -12.28 -12.02
C PHE A 30 3.17 -13.00 -11.81
N PHE A 31 2.53 -13.48 -12.89
CA PHE A 31 1.30 -14.28 -12.81
C PHE A 31 1.51 -15.59 -12.06
N LYS A 32 2.64 -16.27 -12.28
CA LYS A 32 3.00 -17.46 -11.52
C LYS A 32 3.12 -17.15 -10.02
N GLY A 33 3.75 -16.03 -9.67
CA GLY A 33 3.86 -15.57 -8.28
C GLY A 33 2.51 -15.17 -7.68
N ALA A 34 1.63 -14.53 -8.44
CA ALA A 34 0.30 -14.12 -7.98
C ALA A 34 -0.60 -15.31 -7.60
N ASN A 35 -0.37 -16.48 -8.23
CA ASN A 35 -1.11 -17.70 -7.94
C ASN A 35 -0.43 -18.63 -6.93
N LYS A 36 0.71 -18.23 -6.35
CA LYS A 36 1.45 -19.01 -5.35
C LYS A 36 1.49 -18.29 -4.00
N THR A 37 0.92 -18.91 -2.97
CA THR A 37 1.10 -18.48 -1.59
C THR A 37 2.49 -18.88 -1.11
N THR A 38 3.28 -17.92 -0.67
CA THR A 38 4.55 -18.17 0.03
C THR A 38 4.20 -18.51 1.48
N ARG A 39 4.52 -19.72 1.90
CA ARG A 39 4.36 -20.18 3.28
C ARG A 39 5.71 -20.16 3.98
N PHE A 40 5.69 -19.74 5.23
CA PHE A 40 6.87 -19.75 6.09
C PHE A 40 6.86 -21.03 6.94
N PRO A 41 8.05 -21.55 7.30
CA PRO A 41 8.13 -22.74 8.13
C PRO A 41 7.48 -22.51 9.50
N LYS A 42 6.67 -23.47 9.95
CA LYS A 42 6.18 -23.48 11.32
C LYS A 42 7.34 -23.65 12.29
N THR A 43 7.26 -23.00 13.44
CA THR A 43 8.32 -22.99 14.44
C THR A 43 7.75 -22.88 15.85
N ASP A 44 8.44 -23.47 16.81
CA ASP A 44 8.13 -23.31 18.23
C ASP A 44 8.82 -22.09 18.84
N ALA A 45 9.83 -21.55 18.15
CA ALA A 45 10.48 -20.30 18.57
C ALA A 45 9.53 -19.11 18.46
N ARG A 46 9.49 -18.29 19.51
CA ARG A 46 8.60 -17.13 19.61
C ARG A 46 9.39 -15.84 19.77
N ALA A 47 9.25 -14.95 18.81
CA ALA A 47 9.81 -13.61 18.89
C ALA A 47 9.01 -12.76 19.89
N HIS A 48 9.67 -11.89 20.63
CA HIS A 48 9.02 -10.90 21.47
C HIS A 48 8.67 -9.67 20.64
N PHE A 49 7.39 -9.48 20.32
CA PHE A 49 6.89 -8.34 19.58
C PHE A 49 6.52 -7.18 20.50
N ALA A 50 7.05 -5.98 20.18
CA ALA A 50 6.45 -4.73 20.61
C ALA A 50 5.39 -4.32 19.59
N VAL A 51 4.12 -4.44 19.93
CA VAL A 51 3.00 -3.99 19.10
C VAL A 51 2.75 -2.52 19.36
N ILE A 52 3.01 -1.67 18.37
CA ILE A 52 2.92 -0.21 18.51
C ILE A 52 1.70 0.30 17.75
N VAL A 53 0.82 1.00 18.46
CA VAL A 53 -0.43 1.55 17.93
C VAL A 53 -0.47 3.06 18.18
N PRO A 54 -0.13 3.89 17.19
CA PRO A 54 -0.39 5.33 17.26
C PRO A 54 -1.90 5.58 17.28
N ALA A 55 -2.37 6.27 18.34
CA ALA A 55 -3.81 6.40 18.62
C ALA A 55 -4.15 7.80 19.13
N ARG A 56 -4.27 8.76 18.21
CA ARG A 56 -4.66 10.13 18.51
C ARG A 56 -6.16 10.32 18.32
N ASP A 57 -6.90 10.54 19.42
CA ASP A 57 -8.38 10.68 19.42
C ASP A 57 -9.12 9.46 18.83
N GLU A 58 -8.61 8.24 19.08
CA GLU A 58 -9.11 7.00 18.50
C GLU A 58 -10.03 6.20 19.45
N SER A 59 -10.65 6.86 20.41
CA SER A 59 -11.51 6.25 21.42
C SER A 59 -12.69 5.43 20.86
N ARG A 60 -13.04 5.61 19.60
CA ARG A 60 -14.14 4.90 18.93
C ARG A 60 -13.76 3.51 18.43
N VAL A 61 -12.49 3.32 18.07
CA VAL A 61 -12.01 2.12 17.35
C VAL A 61 -10.97 1.34 18.14
N ILE A 62 -10.22 1.99 19.05
CA ILE A 62 -9.09 1.38 19.77
C ILE A 62 -9.46 0.14 20.58
N GLU A 63 -10.67 0.07 21.16
CA GLU A 63 -11.07 -1.07 21.97
C GLU A 63 -11.13 -2.37 21.15
N ALA A 64 -11.63 -2.32 19.91
CA ALA A 64 -11.67 -3.48 19.03
C ALA A 64 -10.25 -3.92 18.63
N ASN A 65 -9.34 -2.97 18.36
CA ASN A 65 -7.93 -3.24 18.11
C ASN A 65 -7.30 -3.99 19.29
N LEU A 66 -7.38 -3.42 20.51
CA LEU A 66 -6.80 -4.00 21.71
C LEU A 66 -7.34 -5.41 22.00
N ARG A 67 -8.65 -5.60 21.92
CA ARG A 67 -9.27 -6.91 22.12
C ARG A 67 -8.73 -7.93 21.13
N SER A 68 -8.59 -7.57 19.85
CA SER A 68 -8.09 -8.49 18.82
C SER A 68 -6.62 -8.88 19.06
N VAL A 69 -5.78 -7.93 19.45
CA VAL A 69 -4.37 -8.19 19.76
C VAL A 69 -4.24 -9.04 21.01
N LEU A 70 -4.96 -8.68 22.09
CA LEU A 70 -4.86 -9.35 23.38
C LEU A 70 -5.48 -10.77 23.38
N SER A 71 -6.47 -11.03 22.49
CA SER A 71 -7.08 -12.35 22.31
C SER A 71 -6.39 -13.22 21.26
N SER A 72 -5.28 -12.76 20.65
CA SER A 72 -4.54 -13.55 19.67
C SER A 72 -3.94 -14.83 20.28
N ASP A 73 -3.79 -15.87 19.43
CA ASP A 73 -3.25 -17.17 19.82
C ASP A 73 -1.70 -17.11 20.00
N TYR A 74 -1.16 -15.98 20.41
CA TYR A 74 0.27 -15.74 20.62
C TYR A 74 0.58 -15.58 22.12
N PRO A 75 1.70 -16.14 22.65
CA PRO A 75 2.00 -16.10 24.07
C PRO A 75 2.01 -14.68 24.64
N LYS A 76 1.38 -14.48 25.79
CA LYS A 76 1.25 -13.16 26.44
C LYS A 76 2.59 -12.54 26.78
N ASP A 77 3.54 -13.35 27.28
CA ASP A 77 4.91 -12.95 27.61
C ASP A 77 5.78 -12.62 26.40
N LYS A 78 5.30 -12.91 25.19
CA LYS A 78 5.97 -12.64 23.91
C LYS A 78 5.36 -11.50 23.11
N ARG A 79 4.43 -10.76 23.70
CA ARG A 79 3.89 -9.54 23.11
C ARG A 79 3.72 -8.46 24.18
N THR A 80 4.07 -7.22 23.85
CA THR A 80 3.82 -6.03 24.66
C THR A 80 3.16 -4.99 23.77
N VAL A 81 2.03 -4.43 24.22
CA VAL A 81 1.27 -3.45 23.42
C VAL A 81 1.56 -2.04 23.94
N PHE A 82 1.97 -1.15 23.04
CA PHE A 82 2.20 0.26 23.29
C PHE A 82 1.18 1.10 22.53
N ILE A 83 0.40 1.89 23.25
CA ILE A 83 -0.54 2.86 22.67
C ILE A 83 0.09 4.22 22.75
N ILE A 84 0.35 4.87 21.61
CA ILE A 84 0.93 6.19 21.56
C ILE A 84 -0.19 7.25 21.51
N VAL A 85 -0.22 8.13 22.48
CA VAL A 85 -1.17 9.24 22.57
C VAL A 85 -0.45 10.59 22.66
N GLU A 86 -1.14 11.67 22.31
CA GLU A 86 -0.60 13.04 22.34
C GLU A 86 -1.08 13.85 23.54
N SER A 87 -2.08 13.36 24.30
CA SER A 87 -2.63 14.01 25.48
C SER A 87 -3.12 13.00 26.50
N GLU A 88 -2.88 13.29 27.79
CA GLU A 88 -3.45 12.50 28.92
C GLU A 88 -4.98 12.60 28.96
N THR A 89 -5.55 13.68 28.43
CA THR A 89 -7.00 13.89 28.40
C THR A 89 -7.69 13.16 27.25
N ASP A 90 -6.93 12.53 26.36
CA ASP A 90 -7.49 11.72 25.27
C ASP A 90 -8.31 10.56 25.86
N LYS A 91 -9.56 10.43 25.40
CA LYS A 91 -10.45 9.36 25.82
C LYS A 91 -9.88 7.96 25.51
N THR A 92 -8.98 7.85 24.53
CA THR A 92 -8.24 6.64 24.19
C THR A 92 -7.45 6.09 25.39
N VAL A 93 -6.87 6.97 26.20
CA VAL A 93 -6.10 6.62 27.40
C VAL A 93 -6.96 5.82 28.40
N LYS A 94 -8.18 6.31 28.70
CA LYS A 94 -9.09 5.64 29.62
C LYS A 94 -9.51 4.24 29.16
N ILE A 95 -9.55 4.02 27.84
CA ILE A 95 -9.89 2.71 27.29
C ILE A 95 -8.67 1.78 27.39
N ALA A 96 -7.48 2.27 27.02
CA ALA A 96 -6.24 1.51 27.09
C ALA A 96 -5.91 1.07 28.51
N GLN A 97 -6.12 1.93 29.50
CA GLN A 97 -5.88 1.65 30.94
C GLN A 97 -6.79 0.56 31.56
N LYS A 98 -7.82 0.11 30.85
CA LYS A 98 -8.64 -1.05 31.30
C LYS A 98 -7.91 -2.39 31.14
N TYR A 99 -6.78 -2.41 30.41
CA TYR A 99 -6.04 -3.62 30.07
C TYR A 99 -4.64 -3.55 30.67
N ASP A 100 -4.35 -4.43 31.63
CA ASP A 100 -3.06 -4.47 32.35
C ASP A 100 -1.87 -4.77 31.43
N ASP A 101 -2.11 -5.50 30.31
CA ASP A 101 -1.09 -5.86 29.34
C ASP A 101 -0.80 -4.73 28.30
N VAL A 102 -1.39 -3.53 28.49
CA VAL A 102 -1.26 -2.40 27.59
C VAL A 102 -0.52 -1.25 28.25
N ARG A 103 0.49 -0.74 27.59
CA ARG A 103 1.28 0.40 28.06
C ARG A 103 0.91 1.65 27.26
N VAL A 104 0.53 2.71 27.94
CA VAL A 104 0.25 4.00 27.32
C VAL A 104 1.55 4.82 27.27
N PHE A 105 1.97 5.18 26.08
CA PHE A 105 3.09 6.08 25.84
C PHE A 105 2.56 7.47 25.50
N LEU A 106 2.81 8.44 26.37
CA LEU A 106 2.47 9.84 26.13
C LEU A 106 3.63 10.53 25.42
N ARG A 107 3.37 11.09 24.26
CA ARG A 107 4.34 11.90 23.52
C ARG A 107 4.67 13.17 24.29
N LYS A 108 5.94 13.55 24.30
CA LYS A 108 6.47 14.77 24.92
C LYS A 108 6.89 15.82 23.90
N ASP A 109 7.48 15.36 22.78
CA ASP A 109 7.91 16.24 21.69
C ASP A 109 6.83 16.37 20.62
N MET A 110 6.16 17.52 20.63
CA MET A 110 5.10 17.86 19.67
C MET A 110 5.60 18.71 18.50
N THR A 111 6.91 18.94 18.38
CA THR A 111 7.50 19.73 17.27
C THR A 111 7.39 19.00 15.92
N GLY A 112 7.45 17.67 15.94
CA GLY A 112 7.24 16.82 14.79
C GLY A 112 5.80 16.30 14.72
N VAL A 113 5.09 16.58 13.62
CA VAL A 113 3.71 16.13 13.41
C VAL A 113 3.68 14.95 12.44
N GLY A 114 3.04 13.85 12.86
CA GLY A 114 2.83 12.67 12.03
C GLY A 114 3.27 11.37 12.68
N LYS A 115 2.83 10.26 12.09
CA LYS A 115 3.04 8.90 12.60
C LYS A 115 4.52 8.55 12.78
N GLY A 116 5.37 8.96 11.85
CA GLY A 116 6.81 8.67 11.93
C GLY A 116 7.48 9.29 13.17
N TYR A 117 7.11 10.52 13.56
CA TYR A 117 7.62 11.14 14.77
C TYR A 117 7.12 10.45 16.03
N ALA A 118 5.85 10.06 16.06
CA ALA A 118 5.29 9.29 17.17
C ALA A 118 5.99 7.94 17.35
N LEU A 119 6.26 7.25 16.25
CA LEU A 119 7.00 5.99 16.27
C LEU A 119 8.43 6.18 16.75
N ASP A 120 9.16 7.21 16.28
CA ASP A 120 10.54 7.44 16.72
C ASP A 120 10.63 7.70 18.21
N GLU A 121 9.78 8.59 18.75
CA GLU A 121 9.79 8.94 20.17
C GLU A 121 9.49 7.72 21.07
N CYS A 122 8.50 6.92 20.70
CA CYS A 122 8.18 5.68 21.41
C CYS A 122 9.34 4.66 21.34
N LEU A 123 9.91 4.46 20.17
CA LEU A 123 11.06 3.56 19.98
C LEU A 123 12.29 3.98 20.77
N GLN A 124 12.61 5.29 20.79
CA GLN A 124 13.71 5.83 21.61
C GLN A 124 13.49 5.55 23.09
N SER A 125 12.26 5.73 23.58
CA SER A 125 11.92 5.39 24.97
C SER A 125 12.09 3.91 25.27
N ILE A 126 11.67 3.02 24.37
CA ILE A 126 11.85 1.57 24.50
C ILE A 126 13.35 1.21 24.51
N PHE A 127 14.14 1.79 23.62
CA PHE A 127 15.59 1.52 23.59
C PHE A 127 16.29 2.01 24.86
N GLN A 128 15.85 3.13 25.44
CA GLN A 128 16.39 3.69 26.69
C GLN A 128 15.98 2.88 27.93
N SER A 129 14.82 2.21 27.92
CA SER A 129 14.38 1.37 29.03
C SER A 129 15.22 0.09 29.21
N GLY A 130 16.03 -0.27 28.23
CA GLY A 130 16.82 -1.52 28.23
C GLY A 130 16.00 -2.78 27.94
N GLU A 131 14.70 -2.65 27.66
CA GLU A 131 13.86 -3.77 27.28
C GLU A 131 14.24 -4.30 25.89
N ASN A 132 14.28 -5.62 25.75
CA ASN A 132 14.64 -6.25 24.50
C ASN A 132 13.41 -6.82 23.80
N PHE A 133 13.16 -6.33 22.60
CA PHE A 133 12.19 -6.85 21.66
C PHE A 133 12.92 -7.35 20.41
N ASP A 134 12.37 -8.39 19.79
CA ASP A 134 12.91 -8.96 18.55
C ASP A 134 12.41 -8.22 17.30
N ALA A 135 11.18 -7.72 17.36
CA ALA A 135 10.58 -6.93 16.30
C ALA A 135 9.56 -5.91 16.81
N PHE A 136 9.39 -4.83 16.06
CA PHE A 136 8.38 -3.80 16.25
C PHE A 136 7.28 -3.97 15.22
N LEU A 137 6.07 -4.28 15.67
CA LEU A 137 4.90 -4.47 14.83
C LEU A 137 4.00 -3.24 14.93
N VAL A 138 3.71 -2.61 13.80
CA VAL A 138 2.93 -1.37 13.72
C VAL A 138 1.53 -1.67 13.23
N LEU A 139 0.52 -1.26 14.01
CA LEU A 139 -0.90 -1.32 13.68
C LEU A 139 -1.52 0.06 13.79
N ASP A 140 -2.46 0.40 12.90
CA ASP A 140 -3.32 1.56 13.09
C ASP A 140 -4.41 1.25 14.13
N ALA A 141 -4.92 2.26 14.81
CA ALA A 141 -5.86 2.11 15.91
C ALA A 141 -7.20 1.46 15.51
N ASP A 142 -7.56 1.57 14.23
CA ASP A 142 -8.76 0.98 13.65
C ASP A 142 -8.57 -0.45 13.15
N ASN A 143 -7.36 -1.00 13.20
CA ASN A 143 -7.11 -2.35 12.71
C ASN A 143 -7.60 -3.41 13.69
N VAL A 144 -8.11 -4.51 13.14
CA VAL A 144 -8.50 -5.71 13.88
C VAL A 144 -7.76 -6.89 13.28
N ILE A 145 -6.97 -7.61 14.06
CA ILE A 145 -6.18 -8.74 13.58
C ILE A 145 -6.92 -10.08 13.77
N LYS A 146 -6.65 -11.05 12.89
CA LYS A 146 -7.05 -12.44 13.13
C LYS A 146 -6.27 -13.05 14.29
N LYS A 147 -6.84 -14.04 14.96
CA LYS A 147 -6.24 -14.70 16.12
C LYS A 147 -4.84 -15.25 15.86
N ASP A 148 -4.60 -15.78 14.65
CA ASP A 148 -3.33 -16.37 14.23
C ASP A 148 -2.36 -15.35 13.60
N PHE A 149 -2.71 -14.07 13.53
CA PHE A 149 -1.94 -13.03 12.85
C PHE A 149 -0.49 -12.94 13.37
N LEU A 150 -0.31 -12.84 14.69
CA LEU A 150 1.03 -12.72 15.30
C LEU A 150 1.86 -13.99 15.09
N GLU A 151 1.21 -15.17 15.14
CA GLU A 151 1.86 -16.44 14.86
C GLU A 151 2.40 -16.47 13.41
N LYS A 152 1.58 -16.05 12.43
CA LYS A 152 1.99 -16.01 11.04
C LYS A 152 3.11 -14.99 10.78
N MET A 153 3.08 -13.86 11.47
CA MET A 153 4.16 -12.88 11.42
C MET A 153 5.44 -13.43 12.05
N ASN A 154 5.32 -14.20 13.14
CA ASN A 154 6.46 -14.89 13.77
C ASN A 154 7.11 -15.91 12.83
N GLU A 155 6.32 -16.74 12.13
CA GLU A 155 6.84 -17.69 11.14
C GLU A 155 7.75 -16.97 10.11
N ALA A 156 7.31 -15.82 9.59
CA ALA A 156 8.13 -15.01 8.67
C ALA A 156 9.37 -14.40 9.34
N PHE A 157 9.25 -13.95 10.60
CA PHE A 157 10.36 -13.41 11.38
C PHE A 157 11.45 -14.47 11.58
N GLN A 158 11.08 -15.69 11.98
CA GLN A 158 12.01 -16.80 12.20
C GLN A 158 12.68 -17.28 10.90
N ASP A 159 12.02 -17.10 9.75
CA ASP A 159 12.63 -17.31 8.42
C ASP A 159 13.63 -16.20 8.02
N GLY A 160 13.97 -15.30 8.94
CA GLY A 160 14.96 -14.24 8.75
C GLY A 160 14.48 -13.06 7.92
N VAL A 161 13.16 -12.80 7.89
CA VAL A 161 12.60 -11.61 7.22
C VAL A 161 12.87 -10.37 8.09
N ASP A 162 13.37 -9.30 7.48
CA ASP A 162 13.67 -8.03 8.15
C ASP A 162 12.47 -7.10 8.25
N LEU A 163 11.62 -7.12 7.21
CA LEU A 163 10.44 -6.27 7.08
C LEU A 163 9.31 -7.06 6.42
N ALA A 164 8.22 -7.29 7.10
CA ALA A 164 7.07 -7.99 6.55
C ALA A 164 5.77 -7.23 6.76
N CYS A 165 4.80 -7.41 5.86
CA CYS A 165 3.42 -6.99 6.08
C CYS A 165 2.44 -8.14 5.91
N GLY A 166 1.35 -8.07 6.66
CA GLY A 166 0.22 -8.99 6.54
C GLY A 166 -0.73 -8.64 5.40
N LYS A 167 -1.75 -9.46 5.25
CA LYS A 167 -2.85 -9.26 4.30
C LYS A 167 -3.83 -8.22 4.87
N ARG A 168 -3.87 -7.05 4.24
CA ARG A 168 -4.86 -6.01 4.53
C ARG A 168 -6.18 -6.38 3.88
N ASP A 169 -7.22 -6.57 4.68
CA ASP A 169 -8.58 -6.81 4.24
C ASP A 169 -9.48 -5.63 4.66
N ASN A 170 -10.64 -5.51 4.06
CA ASN A 170 -11.55 -4.38 4.29
C ASN A 170 -12.67 -4.78 5.26
N LYS A 171 -12.90 -3.99 6.31
CA LYS A 171 -14.06 -4.11 7.19
C LYS A 171 -15.37 -3.75 6.50
N ASP A 172 -15.31 -2.79 5.58
CA ASP A 172 -16.47 -2.03 5.06
C ASP A 172 -16.84 -2.43 3.64
N TRP A 173 -16.65 -3.72 3.27
CA TRP A 173 -16.93 -4.21 1.91
C TRP A 173 -18.31 -3.84 1.40
N ASN A 174 -19.33 -3.84 2.28
CA ASN A 174 -20.74 -3.70 1.91
C ASN A 174 -21.34 -2.33 2.26
N VAL A 175 -20.55 -1.41 2.82
CA VAL A 175 -21.02 -0.10 3.28
C VAL A 175 -21.23 0.86 2.11
N SER A 176 -20.27 0.95 1.20
CA SER A 176 -20.38 1.83 0.02
C SER A 176 -19.55 1.32 -1.15
N ALA A 177 -19.88 1.78 -2.37
CA ALA A 177 -19.05 1.49 -3.55
C ALA A 177 -17.64 2.11 -3.44
N VAL A 178 -17.50 3.20 -2.68
CA VAL A 178 -16.19 3.85 -2.43
C VAL A 178 -15.33 2.97 -1.54
N SER A 179 -15.88 2.46 -0.42
CA SER A 179 -15.14 1.55 0.48
C SER A 179 -14.79 0.23 -0.21
N ALA A 180 -15.71 -0.33 -1.00
CA ALA A 180 -15.43 -1.53 -1.79
C ALA A 180 -14.31 -1.28 -2.83
N ALA A 181 -14.33 -0.16 -3.55
CA ALA A 181 -13.28 0.17 -4.52
C ALA A 181 -11.93 0.45 -3.87
N SER A 182 -11.92 1.08 -2.68
CA SER A 182 -10.70 1.26 -1.88
C SER A 182 -10.13 -0.08 -1.42
N GLY A 183 -10.97 -0.97 -0.88
CA GLY A 183 -10.59 -2.33 -0.51
C GLY A 183 -10.02 -3.12 -1.69
N LEU A 184 -10.63 -3.04 -2.88
CA LEU A 184 -10.13 -3.67 -4.12
C LEU A 184 -8.75 -3.13 -4.52
N THR A 185 -8.48 -1.84 -4.28
CA THR A 185 -7.15 -1.27 -4.54
C THR A 185 -6.09 -1.94 -3.65
N PHE A 186 -6.36 -2.13 -2.35
CA PHE A 186 -5.46 -2.86 -1.46
C PHE A 186 -5.37 -4.35 -1.80
N THR A 187 -6.48 -4.97 -2.20
CA THR A 187 -6.46 -6.33 -2.72
C THR A 187 -5.55 -6.47 -3.94
N ALA A 188 -5.60 -5.50 -4.87
CA ALA A 188 -4.69 -5.49 -6.02
C ALA A 188 -3.23 -5.36 -5.59
N ILE A 189 -2.91 -4.54 -4.59
CA ILE A 189 -1.57 -4.44 -4.00
C ILE A 189 -1.15 -5.78 -3.39
N ASN A 190 -2.00 -6.41 -2.60
CA ASN A 190 -1.73 -7.71 -1.99
C ASN A 190 -1.46 -8.78 -3.06
N THR A 191 -2.42 -8.99 -3.97
CA THR A 191 -2.46 -10.14 -4.88
C THR A 191 -1.59 -9.94 -6.12
N LEU A 192 -1.59 -8.73 -6.69
CA LEU A 192 -0.86 -8.46 -7.94
C LEU A 192 0.52 -7.83 -7.73
N MET A 193 0.83 -7.33 -6.54
CA MET A 193 2.14 -6.72 -6.29
C MET A 193 2.94 -7.45 -5.21
N ASN A 194 2.42 -7.58 -3.99
CA ASN A 194 3.20 -8.08 -2.86
C ASN A 194 3.41 -9.59 -2.91
N LYS A 195 2.37 -10.35 -3.26
CA LYS A 195 2.45 -11.81 -3.39
C LYS A 195 3.51 -12.25 -4.43
N PRO A 196 3.46 -11.78 -5.71
CA PRO A 196 4.50 -12.13 -6.67
C PRO A 196 5.88 -11.58 -6.32
N LYS A 197 5.97 -10.41 -5.67
CA LYS A 197 7.27 -9.87 -5.23
C LYS A 197 7.91 -10.76 -4.17
N THR A 198 7.13 -11.25 -3.20
CA THR A 198 7.62 -12.18 -2.18
C THR A 198 8.11 -13.47 -2.84
N TYR A 199 7.32 -14.07 -3.74
CA TYR A 199 7.72 -15.27 -4.49
C TYR A 199 9.02 -15.08 -5.29
N LEU A 200 9.24 -13.89 -5.85
CA LEU A 200 10.41 -13.56 -6.65
C LEU A 200 11.58 -12.99 -5.82
N GLY A 201 11.49 -12.96 -4.48
CA GLY A 201 12.50 -12.36 -3.59
C GLY A 201 12.74 -10.87 -3.88
N LYS A 202 11.69 -10.13 -4.27
CA LYS A 202 11.74 -8.68 -4.52
C LYS A 202 11.12 -7.93 -3.35
N THR A 203 11.55 -6.68 -3.16
CA THR A 203 11.02 -5.82 -2.09
C THR A 203 9.52 -5.58 -2.27
N ILE A 204 8.75 -5.91 -1.23
CA ILE A 204 7.30 -5.70 -1.16
C ILE A 204 6.98 -4.22 -0.97
N LEU A 205 5.71 -3.86 -0.99
CA LEU A 205 5.20 -2.54 -0.65
C LEU A 205 4.47 -2.61 0.69
N ILE A 206 4.94 -1.85 1.68
CA ILE A 206 4.20 -1.62 2.92
C ILE A 206 3.12 -0.57 2.65
N SER A 207 1.94 -0.74 3.21
CA SER A 207 0.79 0.16 3.02
C SER A 207 0.24 0.70 4.35
N GLY A 208 1.10 1.32 5.13
CA GLY A 208 0.78 2.09 6.33
C GLY A 208 0.77 1.29 7.61
N THR A 209 0.27 0.08 7.61
CA THR A 209 -0.07 -0.66 8.83
C THR A 209 0.06 -2.17 8.64
N GLY A 210 -0.10 -2.95 9.72
CA GLY A 210 -0.05 -4.41 9.67
C GLY A 210 1.31 -4.95 9.26
N PHE A 211 2.40 -4.31 9.70
CA PHE A 211 3.76 -4.71 9.35
C PHE A 211 4.68 -4.78 10.56
N PHE A 212 5.70 -5.60 10.47
CA PHE A 212 6.79 -5.57 11.44
C PHE A 212 8.12 -5.18 10.81
N VAL A 213 8.99 -4.60 11.63
CA VAL A 213 10.40 -4.36 11.35
C VAL A 213 11.22 -5.08 12.42
N ARG A 214 12.25 -5.83 12.03
CA ARG A 214 13.22 -6.46 12.93
C ARG A 214 13.93 -5.40 13.77
N ALA A 215 14.00 -5.62 15.07
CA ALA A 215 14.56 -4.64 16.01
C ALA A 215 16.02 -4.27 15.72
N GLU A 216 16.85 -5.23 15.30
CA GLU A 216 18.23 -5.00 14.89
C GLU A 216 18.32 -3.90 13.83
N ARG A 217 17.42 -3.92 12.83
CA ARG A 217 17.42 -2.94 11.73
C ARG A 217 17.14 -1.52 12.22
N LEU A 218 16.26 -1.38 13.20
CA LEU A 218 15.97 -0.06 13.80
C LEU A 218 17.06 0.37 14.78
N LYS A 219 17.69 -0.56 15.49
CA LYS A 219 18.87 -0.27 16.32
C LYS A 219 20.05 0.22 15.48
N GLU A 220 20.35 -0.45 14.32
CA GLU A 220 21.35 -0.01 13.36
C GLU A 220 21.10 1.42 12.83
N LEU A 221 19.84 1.82 12.70
CA LEU A 221 19.44 3.17 12.29
C LEU A 221 19.47 4.19 13.41
N GLY A 222 19.58 3.78 14.67
CA GLY A 222 19.42 4.64 15.84
C GLY A 222 17.98 5.14 16.02
N GLY A 223 16.97 4.32 15.72
CA GLY A 223 15.54 4.60 15.84
C GLY A 223 14.78 4.62 14.51
N TRP A 224 13.60 5.21 14.52
CA TRP A 224 12.79 5.41 13.31
C TRP A 224 13.28 6.64 12.55
N LYS A 225 13.58 6.51 11.27
CA LYS A 225 14.14 7.61 10.45
C LYS A 225 13.28 7.98 9.24
N PHE A 226 12.00 7.62 9.28
CA PHE A 226 11.05 7.76 8.18
C PHE A 226 9.92 8.73 8.58
N PHE A 227 10.03 10.00 8.15
CA PHE A 227 9.18 11.10 8.63
C PHE A 227 8.32 11.72 7.52
N SER A 228 8.31 11.15 6.31
CA SER A 228 7.48 11.67 5.23
C SER A 228 5.98 11.40 5.46
N LEU A 229 5.11 12.02 4.65
CA LEU A 229 3.65 11.76 4.67
C LEU A 229 3.27 10.30 4.36
N THR A 230 4.24 9.53 3.87
CA THR A 230 4.13 8.10 3.57
C THR A 230 5.38 7.40 4.09
N GLU A 231 5.50 7.36 5.42
CA GLU A 231 6.62 6.74 6.14
C GLU A 231 6.78 5.25 5.79
N ASP A 232 5.68 4.60 5.45
CA ASP A 232 5.57 3.23 5.00
C ASP A 232 6.22 3.01 3.61
N TYR A 233 5.95 3.90 2.67
CA TYR A 233 6.62 3.89 1.37
C TYR A 233 8.09 4.30 1.50
N GLU A 234 8.41 5.15 2.47
CA GLU A 234 9.76 5.59 2.77
C GLU A 234 10.62 4.43 3.29
N ILE A 235 10.15 3.68 4.33
CA ILE A 235 10.86 2.51 4.83
C ILE A 235 10.96 1.40 3.76
N THR A 236 9.89 1.17 2.97
CA THR A 236 9.94 0.25 1.82
C THR A 236 11.06 0.61 0.86
N THR A 237 11.17 1.91 0.53
CA THR A 237 12.19 2.42 -0.39
C THR A 237 13.59 2.26 0.18
N TYR A 238 13.77 2.52 1.47
CA TYR A 238 15.02 2.31 2.18
C TYR A 238 15.40 0.83 2.22
N ALA A 239 14.48 -0.05 2.59
CA ALA A 239 14.69 -1.50 2.62
C ALA A 239 15.15 -2.07 1.25
N ASP A 240 14.55 -1.56 0.13
CA ASP A 240 15.02 -1.91 -1.22
C ASP A 240 16.46 -1.48 -1.48
N CYS A 241 16.84 -0.29 -1.02
CA CYS A 241 18.21 0.21 -1.17
C CYS A 241 19.24 -0.57 -0.33
N GLN A 242 18.83 -1.04 0.85
CA GLN A 242 19.69 -1.80 1.78
C GLN A 242 19.66 -3.31 1.56
N ASN A 243 18.85 -3.80 0.61
CA ASN A 243 18.62 -5.23 0.36
C ASN A 243 18.10 -6.00 1.58
N TRP A 244 17.24 -5.40 2.36
CA TRP A 244 16.55 -6.12 3.43
C TRP A 244 15.73 -7.27 2.84
N LYS A 245 15.66 -8.39 3.53
CA LYS A 245 14.76 -9.48 3.19
C LYS A 245 13.34 -9.05 3.56
N THR A 246 12.49 -8.89 2.56
CA THR A 246 11.11 -8.44 2.80
C THR A 246 10.11 -9.48 2.35
N ALA A 247 8.96 -9.57 3.03
CA ALA A 247 7.94 -10.54 2.70
C ALA A 247 6.52 -10.03 2.94
N TYR A 248 5.60 -10.48 2.11
CA TYR A 248 4.17 -10.38 2.31
C TYR A 248 3.67 -11.71 2.88
N VAL A 249 3.06 -11.66 4.06
CA VAL A 249 2.55 -12.82 4.79
C VAL A 249 1.05 -12.92 4.54
N GLU A 250 0.67 -13.67 3.50
CA GLU A 250 -0.74 -13.77 3.05
C GLU A 250 -1.67 -14.35 4.12
N GLU A 251 -1.15 -15.24 4.98
CA GLU A 251 -1.92 -15.90 6.04
C GLU A 251 -2.11 -14.99 7.28
N ALA A 252 -1.26 -13.97 7.47
CA ALA A 252 -1.42 -12.97 8.52
C ALA A 252 -2.44 -11.91 8.08
N VAL A 253 -3.71 -12.12 8.41
CA VAL A 253 -4.81 -11.24 7.98
C VAL A 253 -5.16 -10.24 9.06
N TYR A 254 -5.31 -8.98 8.65
CA TYR A 254 -5.91 -7.93 9.47
C TYR A 254 -6.95 -7.14 8.67
N TYR A 255 -7.92 -6.62 9.38
CA TYR A 255 -9.04 -5.88 8.82
C TYR A 255 -8.86 -4.40 9.11
N ASP A 256 -9.10 -3.57 8.11
CA ASP A 256 -8.87 -2.14 8.12
C ASP A 256 -10.12 -1.38 7.68
N GLU A 257 -10.31 -0.19 8.23
CA GLU A 257 -11.44 0.68 7.87
C GLU A 257 -11.14 1.46 6.60
N GLN A 258 -12.13 1.56 5.69
CA GLN A 258 -11.97 2.25 4.42
C GLN A 258 -12.89 3.47 4.33
N PRO A 259 -12.44 4.57 3.67
CA PRO A 259 -13.29 5.74 3.47
C PRO A 259 -14.58 5.37 2.74
N ILE A 260 -15.72 5.79 3.29
CA ILE A 260 -17.04 5.54 2.68
C ILE A 260 -17.49 6.66 1.74
N LYS A 261 -16.89 7.86 1.84
CA LYS A 261 -17.18 9.03 1.00
C LYS A 261 -16.04 9.28 0.01
N LEU A 262 -16.40 9.58 -1.25
CA LEU A 262 -15.42 9.79 -2.32
C LEU A 262 -14.44 10.93 -2.02
N TRP A 263 -14.93 12.05 -1.50
CA TRP A 263 -14.07 13.19 -1.17
C TRP A 263 -13.06 12.85 -0.09
N GLN A 264 -13.46 12.16 0.95
CA GLN A 264 -12.59 11.68 2.02
C GLN A 264 -11.47 10.77 1.47
N SER A 265 -11.84 9.86 0.55
CA SER A 265 -10.88 9.02 -0.16
C SER A 265 -9.92 9.84 -1.06
N ILE A 266 -10.41 10.90 -1.74
CA ILE A 266 -9.55 11.79 -2.56
C ILE A 266 -8.54 12.50 -1.66
N VAL A 267 -8.97 13.04 -0.51
CA VAL A 267 -8.07 13.70 0.47
C VAL A 267 -6.97 12.75 0.92
N GLN A 268 -7.34 11.53 1.32
CA GLN A 268 -6.39 10.49 1.77
C GLN A 268 -5.39 10.14 0.66
N ARG A 269 -5.87 9.82 -0.54
CA ARG A 269 -5.01 9.41 -1.66
C ARG A 269 -4.15 10.54 -2.19
N SER A 270 -4.58 11.79 -2.08
CA SER A 270 -3.74 12.96 -2.42
C SER A 270 -2.48 13.02 -1.55
N ARG A 271 -2.59 12.67 -0.24
CA ARG A 271 -1.43 12.53 0.63
C ARG A 271 -0.47 11.43 0.14
N TRP A 272 -1.02 10.29 -0.28
CA TRP A 272 -0.20 9.20 -0.81
C TRP A 272 0.56 9.61 -2.08
N VAL A 273 -0.12 10.31 -2.99
CA VAL A 273 0.52 10.84 -4.20
C VAL A 273 1.63 11.83 -3.85
N LYS A 274 1.37 12.78 -2.93
CA LYS A 274 2.38 13.76 -2.47
C LYS A 274 3.58 13.07 -1.84
N GLY A 275 3.34 12.15 -0.91
CA GLY A 275 4.36 11.37 -0.22
C GLY A 275 5.20 10.54 -1.18
N PHE A 276 4.58 9.89 -2.16
CA PHE A 276 5.27 9.12 -3.19
C PHE A 276 6.32 9.97 -3.94
N PHE A 277 5.95 11.18 -4.40
CA PHE A 277 6.89 12.05 -5.10
C PHE A 277 8.00 12.57 -4.17
N THR A 278 7.67 12.93 -2.94
CA THR A 278 8.63 13.40 -1.93
C THR A 278 9.68 12.32 -1.63
N VAL A 279 9.26 11.11 -1.33
CA VAL A 279 10.15 9.97 -1.04
C VAL A 279 10.99 9.62 -2.26
N ARG A 280 10.38 9.60 -3.46
CA ARG A 280 11.10 9.29 -4.70
C ARG A 280 12.22 10.30 -4.96
N GLY A 281 12.00 11.58 -4.71
CA GLY A 281 13.02 12.63 -4.79
C GLY A 281 14.12 12.42 -3.76
N LYS A 282 13.75 12.26 -2.48
CA LYS A 282 14.68 12.06 -1.35
C LYS A 282 15.63 10.87 -1.57
N TYR A 283 15.13 9.76 -2.09
CA TYR A 283 15.90 8.51 -2.24
C TYR A 283 16.46 8.27 -3.66
N ALA A 284 16.34 9.23 -4.58
CA ALA A 284 16.78 9.06 -5.97
C ALA A 284 18.28 8.69 -6.10
N ALA A 285 19.15 9.38 -5.38
CA ALA A 285 20.59 9.12 -5.38
C ALA A 285 20.92 7.75 -4.78
N MET A 286 20.32 7.39 -3.64
CA MET A 286 20.51 6.11 -2.97
C MET A 286 20.04 4.95 -3.86
N LYS A 287 18.87 5.05 -4.49
CA LYS A 287 18.38 4.06 -5.46
C LYS A 287 19.32 3.90 -6.66
N ARG A 288 19.89 4.99 -7.15
CA ARG A 288 20.85 4.96 -8.27
C ARG A 288 22.13 4.20 -7.87
N LYS A 289 22.65 4.47 -6.66
CA LYS A 289 23.82 3.75 -6.10
C LYS A 289 23.52 2.26 -5.89
N ALA A 290 22.40 1.93 -5.26
CA ALA A 290 21.99 0.54 -5.02
C ALA A 290 21.81 -0.25 -6.34
N ARG A 291 21.22 0.36 -7.37
CA ARG A 291 21.10 -0.26 -8.71
C ARG A 291 22.45 -0.56 -9.35
N LYS A 292 23.42 0.35 -9.26
CA LYS A 292 24.79 0.11 -9.76
C LYS A 292 25.44 -1.08 -9.05
N ASN A 293 25.27 -1.20 -7.74
CA ASN A 293 25.81 -2.32 -6.97
C ASN A 293 25.13 -3.65 -7.31
N LYS A 294 23.78 -3.66 -7.48
CA LYS A 294 23.03 -4.85 -7.93
C LYS A 294 23.43 -5.28 -9.35
N GLN A 295 23.68 -4.35 -10.27
CA GLN A 295 24.15 -4.67 -11.63
C GLN A 295 25.54 -5.29 -11.65
N ARG A 296 26.44 -4.89 -10.75
CA ARG A 296 27.79 -5.47 -10.64
C ARG A 296 27.76 -6.92 -10.15
N ARG A 297 26.72 -7.33 -9.39
CA ARG A 297 26.50 -8.70 -8.91
C ARG A 297 25.71 -9.60 -9.87
N ARG A 298 24.90 -9.03 -10.77
CA ARG A 298 24.12 -9.77 -11.77
C ARG A 298 24.77 -9.62 -13.14
N LYS A 299 25.49 -10.64 -13.62
CA LYS A 299 25.82 -10.77 -15.04
C LYS A 299 24.51 -10.75 -15.83
N LEU A 300 24.38 -9.77 -16.72
CA LEU A 300 23.42 -9.63 -17.83
C LEU A 300 22.10 -10.43 -17.71
N THR A 301 21.19 -9.98 -16.84
CA THR A 301 19.77 -10.26 -17.05
C THR A 301 19.13 -8.96 -17.52
N PHE A 302 18.54 -9.01 -18.71
CA PHE A 302 17.74 -7.92 -19.31
C PHE A 302 16.88 -7.25 -18.22
N LYS A 303 16.97 -5.92 -18.06
CA LYS A 303 16.26 -5.18 -17.03
C LYS A 303 14.76 -5.38 -17.21
N SER A 304 14.17 -6.30 -16.48
CA SER A 304 12.75 -6.69 -16.59
C SER A 304 11.72 -5.55 -16.45
N GLY A 305 12.14 -4.37 -16.01
CA GLY A 305 11.27 -3.19 -15.91
C GLY A 305 11.38 -2.21 -17.09
N MET A 306 12.37 -2.37 -17.96
CA MET A 306 12.60 -1.43 -19.06
C MET A 306 11.46 -1.45 -20.10
N PRO A 307 10.93 -2.62 -20.51
CA PRO A 307 9.80 -2.67 -21.42
C PRO A 307 8.54 -1.99 -20.87
N ILE A 308 8.27 -2.14 -19.56
CA ILE A 308 7.10 -1.50 -18.92
C ILE A 308 7.24 0.03 -18.93
N ILE A 309 8.45 0.56 -18.68
CA ILE A 309 8.71 2.00 -18.76
C ILE A 309 8.48 2.49 -20.18
N VAL A 310 8.95 1.75 -21.19
CA VAL A 310 8.74 2.12 -22.59
C VAL A 310 7.26 2.07 -22.95
N LEU A 311 6.51 1.06 -22.48
CA LEU A 311 5.05 1.00 -22.66
C LEU A 311 4.33 2.22 -22.07
N CYS A 312 4.74 2.68 -20.86
CA CYS A 312 4.19 3.89 -20.27
C CYS A 312 4.51 5.14 -21.08
N ILE A 313 5.76 5.26 -21.58
CA ILE A 313 6.19 6.38 -22.43
C ILE A 313 5.40 6.34 -23.75
N ASP A 314 5.24 5.19 -24.35
CA ASP A 314 4.50 4.98 -25.59
C ASP A 314 3.03 5.40 -25.45
N LEU A 315 2.37 4.99 -24.36
CA LEU A 315 0.99 5.41 -24.06
C LEU A 315 0.89 6.94 -23.87
N ILE A 316 1.86 7.55 -23.18
CA ILE A 316 1.91 9.00 -23.01
C ILE A 316 2.11 9.68 -24.37
N ALA A 317 3.03 9.18 -25.21
CA ALA A 317 3.26 9.69 -26.55
C ALA A 317 2.00 9.61 -27.42
N TYR A 318 1.29 8.47 -27.35
CA TYR A 318 0.00 8.31 -28.04
C TYR A 318 -1.02 9.36 -27.59
N MET A 319 -1.17 9.57 -26.29
CA MET A 319 -2.09 10.57 -25.73
C MET A 319 -1.71 11.99 -26.20
N VAL A 320 -0.43 12.35 -26.15
CA VAL A 320 0.05 13.68 -26.61
C VAL A 320 -0.24 13.87 -28.10
N CYS A 321 0.03 12.87 -28.94
CA CYS A 321 -0.30 12.91 -30.36
C CYS A 321 -1.80 13.06 -30.60
N LEU A 322 -2.63 12.29 -29.90
CA LEU A 322 -4.09 12.37 -30.01
C LEU A 322 -4.61 13.77 -29.68
N PHE A 323 -4.15 14.38 -28.58
CA PHE A 323 -4.55 15.72 -28.19
C PHE A 323 -4.02 16.79 -29.16
N ALA A 324 -2.78 16.67 -29.65
CA ALA A 324 -2.22 17.59 -30.63
C ALA A 324 -3.02 17.58 -31.93
N PHE A 325 -3.40 16.40 -32.43
CA PHE A 325 -4.22 16.28 -33.64
C PHE A 325 -5.67 16.75 -33.40
N LEU A 326 -6.23 16.51 -32.24
CA LEU A 326 -7.54 17.04 -31.85
C LEU A 326 -7.53 18.57 -31.86
N PHE A 327 -6.53 19.19 -31.21
CA PHE A 327 -6.37 20.64 -31.16
C PHE A 327 -6.20 21.24 -32.56
N THR A 328 -5.34 20.65 -33.41
CA THR A 328 -5.12 21.08 -34.78
C THR A 328 -6.42 20.98 -35.62
N SER A 329 -7.20 19.89 -35.40
CA SER A 329 -8.47 19.70 -36.09
C SER A 329 -9.54 20.74 -35.69
N LEU A 330 -9.58 21.13 -34.42
CA LEU A 330 -10.42 22.19 -33.91
C LEU A 330 -10.02 23.56 -34.52
N PHE A 331 -8.72 23.84 -34.54
CA PHE A 331 -8.20 25.11 -35.08
C PHE A 331 -8.45 25.27 -36.58
N LEU A 332 -8.25 24.20 -37.37
CA LEU A 332 -8.45 24.20 -38.81
C LEU A 332 -9.94 24.10 -39.22
N ARG A 333 -10.85 23.90 -38.30
CA ARG A 333 -12.31 23.74 -38.53
C ARG A 333 -12.64 22.72 -39.63
N ASN A 334 -11.83 21.64 -39.71
CA ASN A 334 -11.99 20.63 -40.74
C ASN A 334 -12.80 19.46 -40.21
N GLY A 335 -13.87 19.14 -40.30
CA GLY A 335 -14.78 18.07 -39.82
C GLY A 335 -14.19 16.79 -39.22
N THR A 336 -12.85 16.72 -39.04
CA THR A 336 -12.15 15.53 -38.48
C THR A 336 -12.19 15.46 -36.96
N VAL A 337 -12.74 16.49 -36.29
CA VAL A 337 -12.84 16.53 -34.81
C VAL A 337 -13.53 15.30 -34.24
N TRP A 338 -14.66 14.92 -34.83
CA TRP A 338 -15.43 13.77 -34.35
C TRP A 338 -14.65 12.45 -34.43
N TRP A 339 -13.79 12.27 -35.43
CA TRP A 339 -12.93 11.11 -35.54
C TRP A 339 -11.95 11.01 -34.35
N PHE A 340 -11.33 12.12 -33.93
CA PHE A 340 -10.47 12.15 -32.77
C PHE A 340 -11.23 11.99 -31.46
N VAL A 341 -12.44 12.57 -31.35
CA VAL A 341 -13.30 12.39 -30.17
C VAL A 341 -13.64 10.90 -29.96
N TRP A 342 -14.02 10.19 -31.05
CA TRP A 342 -14.31 8.76 -30.95
C TRP A 342 -13.09 7.94 -30.58
N ARG A 343 -11.90 8.29 -31.05
CA ARG A 343 -10.63 7.66 -30.65
C ARG A 343 -10.35 7.85 -29.14
N LEU A 344 -10.55 9.04 -28.61
CA LEU A 344 -10.39 9.34 -27.20
C LEU A 344 -11.38 8.56 -26.35
N ILE A 345 -12.66 8.52 -26.75
CA ILE A 345 -13.70 7.74 -26.06
C ILE A 345 -13.35 6.24 -26.09
N GLY A 346 -12.89 5.73 -27.24
CA GLY A 346 -12.45 4.35 -27.36
C GLY A 346 -11.28 4.00 -26.43
N LEU A 347 -10.30 4.88 -26.32
CA LEU A 347 -9.16 4.69 -25.42
C LEU A 347 -9.59 4.69 -23.95
N ILE A 348 -10.39 5.67 -23.52
CA ILE A 348 -10.92 5.74 -22.14
C ILE A 348 -11.77 4.50 -21.86
N GLY A 349 -12.63 4.10 -22.80
CA GLY A 349 -13.46 2.91 -22.69
C GLY A 349 -12.65 1.62 -22.58
N SER A 350 -11.55 1.50 -23.35
CA SER A 350 -10.65 0.34 -23.28
C SER A 350 -9.93 0.25 -21.94
N VAL A 351 -9.44 1.36 -21.39
CA VAL A 351 -8.82 1.41 -20.05
C VAL A 351 -9.86 1.06 -18.98
N TYR A 352 -11.07 1.61 -19.09
CA TYR A 352 -12.16 1.27 -18.19
C TYR A 352 -12.49 -0.23 -18.21
N ALA A 353 -12.66 -0.80 -19.40
CA ALA A 353 -12.96 -2.22 -19.58
C ALA A 353 -11.83 -3.11 -19.04
N PHE A 354 -10.57 -2.76 -19.28
CA PHE A 354 -9.42 -3.47 -18.74
C PHE A 354 -9.42 -3.49 -17.21
N ILE A 355 -9.64 -2.35 -16.56
CA ILE A 355 -9.71 -2.26 -15.09
C ILE A 355 -10.92 -3.06 -14.56
N ALA A 356 -12.08 -2.99 -15.24
CA ALA A 356 -13.26 -3.77 -14.87
C ALA A 356 -12.99 -5.29 -14.93
N LEU A 357 -12.35 -5.76 -16.00
CA LEU A 357 -11.93 -7.17 -16.14
C LEU A 357 -10.93 -7.58 -15.05
N LEU A 358 -9.97 -6.72 -14.75
CA LEU A 358 -9.02 -6.94 -13.65
C LEU A 358 -9.75 -7.02 -12.30
N THR A 359 -10.78 -6.19 -12.09
CA THR A 359 -11.61 -6.22 -10.89
C THR A 359 -12.38 -7.55 -10.78
N VAL A 360 -12.96 -8.02 -11.88
CA VAL A 360 -13.62 -9.35 -11.94
C VAL A 360 -12.63 -10.45 -11.58
N TYR A 361 -11.41 -10.40 -12.14
CA TYR A 361 -10.35 -11.35 -11.81
C TYR A 361 -10.01 -11.35 -10.32
N LEU A 362 -9.81 -10.18 -9.69
CA LEU A 362 -9.53 -10.06 -8.26
C LEU A 362 -10.67 -10.62 -7.41
N LEU A 363 -11.91 -10.27 -7.72
CA LEU A 363 -13.10 -10.80 -7.03
C LEU A 363 -13.23 -12.31 -7.18
N PHE A 364 -12.79 -12.88 -8.30
CA PHE A 364 -12.79 -14.32 -8.53
C PHE A 364 -11.68 -15.03 -7.73
N VAL A 365 -10.46 -14.50 -7.74
CA VAL A 365 -9.31 -15.10 -7.04
C VAL A 365 -9.53 -15.05 -5.53
N GLU A 366 -9.98 -13.91 -5.01
CA GLU A 366 -10.16 -13.68 -3.57
C GLU A 366 -11.58 -14.00 -3.07
N ARG A 367 -12.42 -14.67 -3.87
CA ARG A 367 -13.84 -14.93 -3.56
C ARG A 367 -14.11 -15.64 -2.25
N LYS A 368 -13.13 -16.40 -1.73
CA LYS A 368 -13.24 -17.15 -0.48
C LYS A 368 -12.87 -16.34 0.76
N THR A 369 -12.18 -15.23 0.58
CA THR A 369 -11.66 -14.41 1.68
C THR A 369 -12.41 -13.10 1.82
N MET A 370 -13.06 -12.61 0.76
CA MET A 370 -13.82 -11.36 0.75
C MET A 370 -15.27 -11.57 1.18
N ASP A 371 -15.68 -10.90 2.24
CA ASP A 371 -17.09 -10.83 2.67
C ASP A 371 -17.83 -9.71 1.94
N ILE A 372 -18.02 -9.87 0.64
CA ILE A 372 -18.69 -8.91 -0.25
C ILE A 372 -19.95 -9.53 -0.87
N THR A 373 -21.09 -8.83 -0.71
CA THR A 373 -22.39 -9.29 -1.24
C THR A 373 -22.41 -9.29 -2.77
N PRO A 374 -23.24 -10.14 -3.41
CA PRO A 374 -23.34 -10.18 -4.88
C PRO A 374 -23.70 -8.83 -5.51
N SER A 375 -24.62 -8.06 -4.90
CA SER A 375 -25.01 -6.73 -5.38
C SER A 375 -23.83 -5.76 -5.31
N MET A 376 -23.05 -5.80 -4.23
CA MET A 376 -21.88 -4.95 -4.07
C MET A 376 -20.74 -5.35 -5.03
N ARG A 377 -20.57 -6.65 -5.36
CA ARG A 377 -19.62 -7.09 -6.38
C ARG A 377 -19.88 -6.41 -7.72
N VAL A 378 -21.14 -6.39 -8.16
CA VAL A 378 -21.51 -5.71 -9.42
C VAL A 378 -21.21 -4.22 -9.35
N LYS A 379 -21.63 -3.54 -8.25
CA LYS A 379 -21.32 -2.12 -8.03
C LYS A 379 -19.81 -1.87 -8.04
N ALA A 380 -19.02 -2.73 -7.41
CA ALA A 380 -17.58 -2.61 -7.35
C ALA A 380 -16.91 -2.76 -8.72
N VAL A 381 -17.37 -3.71 -9.57
CA VAL A 381 -16.86 -3.87 -10.94
C VAL A 381 -17.10 -2.60 -11.77
N LEU A 382 -18.27 -2.01 -11.65
CA LEU A 382 -18.61 -0.80 -12.39
C LEU A 382 -17.94 0.46 -11.82
N PHE A 383 -17.78 0.55 -10.51
CA PHE A 383 -17.29 1.77 -9.86
C PHE A 383 -15.77 1.81 -9.70
N HIS A 384 -15.09 0.69 -9.54
CA HIS A 384 -13.63 0.65 -9.30
C HIS A 384 -12.81 1.31 -10.42
N PRO A 385 -13.14 1.14 -11.73
CA PRO A 385 -12.47 1.91 -12.78
C PRO A 385 -12.63 3.43 -12.59
N LEU A 386 -13.84 3.91 -12.30
CA LEU A 386 -14.13 5.33 -12.05
C LEU A 386 -13.37 5.83 -10.82
N PHE A 387 -13.31 5.03 -9.76
CA PHE A 387 -12.55 5.32 -8.55
C PHE A 387 -11.05 5.50 -8.86
N LEU A 388 -10.47 4.66 -9.71
CA LEU A 388 -9.06 4.80 -10.11
C LEU A 388 -8.85 6.04 -11.00
N PHE A 389 -9.77 6.41 -11.88
CA PHE A 389 -9.67 7.66 -12.63
C PHE A 389 -9.61 8.90 -11.72
N THR A 390 -10.19 8.86 -10.53
CA THR A 390 -10.08 9.97 -9.57
C THR A 390 -8.66 10.22 -9.06
N TYR A 391 -7.68 9.32 -9.34
CA TYR A 391 -6.26 9.60 -9.06
C TYR A 391 -5.73 10.82 -9.84
N VAL A 392 -6.36 11.18 -10.96
CA VAL A 392 -6.05 12.43 -11.67
C VAL A 392 -6.35 13.63 -10.76
N ALA A 393 -7.55 13.65 -10.14
CA ALA A 393 -7.91 14.70 -9.16
C ALA A 393 -6.98 14.68 -7.93
N CYS A 394 -6.60 13.49 -7.45
CA CYS A 394 -5.64 13.34 -6.36
C CYS A 394 -4.28 13.92 -6.73
N ALA A 395 -3.80 13.69 -7.95
CA ALA A 395 -2.52 14.20 -8.43
C ALA A 395 -2.54 15.74 -8.55
N ILE A 396 -3.60 16.31 -9.10
CA ILE A 396 -3.79 17.77 -9.18
C ILE A 396 -3.80 18.36 -7.77
N ARG A 397 -4.60 17.82 -6.85
CA ARG A 397 -4.64 18.27 -5.45
C ARG A 397 -3.28 18.17 -4.78
N ALA A 398 -2.53 17.08 -5.01
CA ALA A 398 -1.21 16.86 -4.43
C ALA A 398 -0.17 17.94 -4.82
N ILE A 399 -0.31 18.57 -6.00
CA ILE A 399 0.58 19.67 -6.42
C ILE A 399 0.42 20.87 -5.49
N PHE A 400 -0.82 21.23 -5.16
CA PHE A 400 -1.15 22.44 -4.41
C PHE A 400 -1.23 22.25 -2.90
N MET A 401 -1.33 21.01 -2.39
CA MET A 401 -1.41 20.75 -0.94
C MET A 401 -0.07 20.98 -0.24
N LYS A 402 -0.13 21.46 1.02
CA LYS A 402 1.03 21.53 1.92
C LYS A 402 1.43 20.15 2.41
N ASN A 403 2.68 19.99 2.85
CA ASN A 403 3.15 18.75 3.51
C ASN A 403 2.64 18.66 4.96
N GLN A 404 1.31 18.57 5.12
CA GLN A 404 0.67 18.49 6.43
C GLN A 404 -0.30 17.31 6.45
N TRP A 405 -0.39 16.66 7.62
CA TRP A 405 -1.34 15.59 7.86
C TRP A 405 -2.74 16.18 8.07
N GLU A 406 -3.73 15.68 7.33
CA GLU A 406 -5.14 16.03 7.48
C GLU A 406 -5.86 14.84 8.12
N ARG A 407 -6.63 15.09 9.19
CA ARG A 407 -7.42 14.06 9.89
C ARG A 407 -8.55 13.56 8.99
N ILE A 408 -8.82 12.26 9.07
CA ILE A 408 -9.96 11.60 8.44
C ILE A 408 -10.83 11.05 9.57
N ASP A 409 -12.12 11.42 9.61
CA ASP A 409 -13.04 10.92 10.63
C ASP A 409 -13.41 9.47 10.37
N HIS A 410 -13.34 8.65 11.42
CA HIS A 410 -13.79 7.25 11.39
C HIS A 410 -15.32 7.17 11.43
N VAL A 411 -15.87 6.24 10.67
CA VAL A 411 -17.30 5.93 10.68
C VAL A 411 -17.50 4.69 11.53
N ILE A 412 -18.32 4.81 12.58
CA ILE A 412 -18.59 3.72 13.50
C ILE A 412 -19.35 2.61 12.77
N ASN A 413 -18.72 1.51 12.50
CA ASN A 413 -19.41 0.26 12.19
C ASN A 413 -19.51 -0.57 13.50
N LYS A 414 -20.71 -0.63 14.08
CA LYS A 414 -20.94 -1.21 15.42
C LYS A 414 -20.89 -2.74 15.49
N ASP A 415 -20.90 -3.43 14.35
CA ASP A 415 -21.20 -4.87 14.31
C ASP A 415 -20.12 -5.67 13.55
N MET A 416 -18.92 -5.78 14.13
CA MET A 416 -18.08 -6.93 13.82
C MET A 416 -18.05 -7.86 15.03
N HIS A 417 -18.92 -8.88 15.01
CA HIS A 417 -18.73 -10.07 15.83
C HIS A 417 -17.55 -10.86 15.26
N LEU A 418 -16.39 -10.79 15.96
CA LEU A 418 -15.20 -11.63 15.71
C LEU A 418 -15.41 -13.00 16.32
#